data_7626f9df64ea98edb8dee81cb8334b17
#
_entry.id   7626f9df64ea98edb8dee81cb8334b17
#
_cell.length_a   1.000
_cell.length_b   1.000
_cell.length_c   1.000
_cell.angle_alpha   90.00
_cell.angle_beta   90.00
_cell.angle_gamma   90.00
#
_symmetry.space_group_name_H-M   'P 1'
#
loop_
_entity.id
_entity.type
_entity.pdbx_description
1 polymer ?
#
loop_
_entity_poly.entity_id
_entity_poly.type
_entity_poly.pdbx_seq_one_letter_code
_entity_poly.pdbx_strand_id
1 'polypeptide(L)'
;MIILVMGVSGCGKSTVGKLLAKKLSYSFLEGDELHPQVNLIKMQNGIPLTDKDRIPWLKKITIKSQETINKGSGVVIACSALKYEYRTLLLNNLGKKQLVYLSGSIEAIKERIQKRTHFMPIQLLESQFAILEPPSEEEKPITIDISYSLKKSISTIVMKLNNLHSF
;
A
#
# COMPACT_ATOMS: atom_id res chain seq x y z
N MET A 1 -0.16 3.59 16.09
CA MET A 1 0.80 3.06 15.09
C MET A 1 0.18 3.08 13.70
N ILE A 2 0.96 3.40 12.67
CA ILE A 2 0.56 3.31 11.25
C ILE A 2 1.34 2.20 10.57
N ILE A 3 0.66 1.40 9.76
CA ILE A 3 1.28 0.42 8.88
C ILE A 3 0.85 0.72 7.44
N LEU A 4 1.80 1.07 6.58
CA LEU A 4 1.55 1.28 5.16
C LEU A 4 1.90 0.01 4.38
N VAL A 5 0.89 -0.64 3.79
CA VAL A 5 1.06 -1.78 2.89
C VAL A 5 1.10 -1.24 1.47
N MET A 6 2.28 -1.28 0.86
CA MET A 6 2.54 -0.70 -0.46
C MET A 6 2.91 -1.75 -1.53
N GLY A 7 2.91 -1.29 -2.77
CA GLY A 7 3.29 -2.07 -3.95
C GLY A 7 2.38 -1.75 -5.14
N VAL A 8 2.71 -2.26 -6.31
CA VAL A 8 1.95 -2.02 -7.53
C VAL A 8 0.54 -2.61 -7.46
N SER A 9 -0.34 -2.20 -8.36
CA SER A 9 -1.69 -2.77 -8.45
C SER A 9 -1.61 -4.28 -8.72
N GLY A 10 -2.55 -5.03 -8.14
CA GLY A 10 -2.56 -6.50 -8.29
C GLY A 10 -1.66 -7.28 -7.31
N CYS A 11 -0.71 -6.65 -6.60
CA CYS A 11 0.19 -7.34 -5.68
C CYS A 11 -0.50 -7.89 -4.40
N GLY A 12 -1.71 -7.45 -4.07
CA GLY A 12 -2.50 -7.98 -2.94
C GLY A 12 -2.60 -7.08 -1.71
N LYS A 13 -2.31 -5.78 -1.84
CA LYS A 13 -2.34 -4.79 -0.73
C LYS A 13 -3.60 -4.84 0.11
N SER A 14 -4.77 -4.75 -0.52
CA SER A 14 -6.07 -4.74 0.18
C SER A 14 -6.30 -6.03 0.95
N THR A 15 -5.95 -7.17 0.37
CA THR A 15 -6.11 -8.48 1.01
C THR A 15 -5.20 -8.62 2.24
N VAL A 16 -3.91 -8.30 2.07
CA VAL A 16 -2.93 -8.32 3.16
C VAL A 16 -3.30 -7.29 4.21
N GLY A 17 -3.64 -6.06 3.80
CA GLY A 17 -3.98 -4.96 4.70
C GLY A 17 -5.19 -5.25 5.58
N LYS A 18 -6.29 -5.76 5.00
CA LYS A 18 -7.51 -6.14 5.76
C LYS A 18 -7.23 -7.23 6.80
N LEU A 19 -6.49 -8.27 6.41
CA LEU A 19 -6.16 -9.36 7.34
C LEU A 19 -5.19 -8.92 8.43
N LEU A 20 -4.20 -8.11 8.08
CA LEU A 20 -3.26 -7.55 9.04
C LEU A 20 -3.97 -6.62 10.05
N ALA A 21 -4.85 -5.74 9.59
CA ALA A 21 -5.66 -4.87 10.43
C ALA A 21 -6.52 -5.69 11.41
N LYS A 22 -7.21 -6.72 10.91
CA LYS A 22 -7.98 -7.65 11.75
C LYS A 22 -7.10 -8.34 12.81
N LYS A 23 -5.90 -8.81 12.41
CA LYS A 23 -4.98 -9.52 13.31
C LYS A 23 -4.43 -8.63 14.42
N LEU A 24 -4.25 -7.33 14.15
CA LEU A 24 -3.71 -6.35 15.09
C LEU A 24 -4.79 -5.57 15.84
N SER A 25 -6.07 -5.79 15.54
CA SER A 25 -7.21 -4.99 16.05
C SER A 25 -7.05 -3.50 15.69
N TYR A 26 -6.56 -3.21 14.47
CA TYR A 26 -6.39 -1.88 13.91
C TYR A 26 -7.50 -1.57 12.90
N SER A 27 -7.75 -0.29 12.67
CA SER A 27 -8.60 0.16 11.57
C SER A 27 -7.92 -0.14 10.23
N PHE A 28 -8.72 -0.43 9.19
CA PHE A 28 -8.23 -0.58 7.82
C PHE A 28 -8.67 0.62 6.98
N LEU A 29 -7.74 1.15 6.19
CA LEU A 29 -7.99 2.24 5.25
C LEU A 29 -7.59 1.80 3.83
N GLU A 30 -8.58 1.71 2.93
CA GLU A 30 -8.33 1.46 1.51
C GLU A 30 -8.03 2.78 0.80
N GLY A 31 -6.79 2.96 0.38
CA GLY A 31 -6.35 4.19 -0.28
C GLY A 31 -7.07 4.43 -1.59
N ASP A 32 -7.35 3.38 -2.35
CA ASP A 32 -7.97 3.49 -3.67
C ASP A 32 -9.40 4.05 -3.61
N GLU A 33 -10.13 3.82 -2.49
CA GLU A 33 -11.48 4.38 -2.28
C GLU A 33 -11.48 5.92 -2.07
N LEU A 34 -10.32 6.50 -1.79
CA LEU A 34 -10.19 7.94 -1.55
C LEU A 34 -9.81 8.75 -2.81
N HIS A 35 -9.65 8.09 -3.96
CA HIS A 35 -9.38 8.80 -5.20
C HIS A 35 -10.49 9.79 -5.56
N PRO A 36 -10.14 11.02 -5.99
CA PRO A 36 -11.10 11.92 -6.62
C PRO A 36 -11.71 11.29 -7.89
N GLN A 37 -12.94 11.65 -8.21
CA GLN A 37 -13.63 11.12 -9.39
C GLN A 37 -12.83 11.32 -10.69
N VAL A 38 -12.12 12.43 -10.83
CA VAL A 38 -11.27 12.70 -12.01
C VAL A 38 -10.15 11.67 -12.14
N ASN A 39 -9.57 11.18 -11.04
CA ASN A 39 -8.54 10.15 -11.06
C ASN A 39 -9.13 8.79 -11.47
N LEU A 40 -10.32 8.47 -10.97
CA LEU A 40 -11.02 7.23 -11.33
C LEU A 40 -11.31 7.19 -12.82
N ILE A 41 -11.80 8.29 -13.41
CA ILE A 41 -12.05 8.41 -14.85
C ILE A 41 -10.76 8.23 -15.66
N LYS A 42 -9.65 8.85 -15.25
CA LYS A 42 -8.35 8.66 -15.92
C LYS A 42 -7.95 7.19 -15.91
N MET A 43 -7.99 6.54 -14.74
CA MET A 43 -7.60 5.14 -14.61
C MET A 43 -8.51 4.19 -15.41
N GLN A 44 -9.82 4.44 -15.44
CA GLN A 44 -10.76 3.67 -16.26
C GLN A 44 -10.47 3.77 -17.77
N ASN A 45 -9.97 4.94 -18.22
CA ASN A 45 -9.56 5.16 -19.59
C ASN A 45 -8.10 4.75 -19.88
N GLY A 46 -7.43 4.04 -18.95
CA GLY A 46 -6.04 3.61 -19.13
C GLY A 46 -5.02 4.74 -19.06
N ILE A 47 -5.39 5.94 -18.58
CA ILE A 47 -4.52 7.11 -18.50
C ILE A 47 -3.79 7.08 -17.15
N PRO A 48 -2.43 7.02 -17.13
CA PRO A 48 -1.65 7.06 -15.91
C PRO A 48 -1.83 8.38 -15.16
N LEU A 49 -1.90 8.30 -13.82
CA LEU A 49 -1.97 9.49 -12.99
C LEU A 49 -0.61 10.18 -12.91
N THR A 50 -0.61 11.50 -12.94
CA THR A 50 0.57 12.36 -12.69
C THR A 50 0.75 12.60 -11.19
N ASP A 51 1.89 13.20 -10.79
CA ASP A 51 2.11 13.61 -9.40
C ASP A 51 1.08 14.63 -8.94
N LYS A 52 0.68 15.56 -9.83
CA LYS A 52 -0.40 16.54 -9.57
C LYS A 52 -1.74 15.88 -9.26
N ASP A 53 -2.03 14.74 -9.87
CA ASP A 53 -3.24 13.96 -9.60
C ASP A 53 -3.14 13.20 -8.28
N ARG A 54 -1.95 12.72 -7.92
CA ARG A 54 -1.74 11.89 -6.73
C ARG A 54 -1.62 12.67 -5.44
N ILE A 55 -0.96 13.82 -5.44
CA ILE A 55 -0.68 14.58 -4.20
C ILE A 55 -1.96 14.93 -3.42
N PRO A 56 -3.06 15.43 -4.02
CA PRO A 56 -4.30 15.69 -3.28
C PRO A 56 -4.93 14.42 -2.69
N TRP A 57 -4.88 13.31 -3.43
CA TRP A 57 -5.34 12.01 -2.96
C TRP A 57 -4.52 11.49 -1.77
N LEU A 58 -3.18 11.54 -1.85
CA LEU A 58 -2.29 11.13 -0.76
C LEU A 58 -2.53 11.98 0.51
N LYS A 59 -2.70 13.30 0.36
CA LYS A 59 -3.06 14.17 1.49
C LYS A 59 -4.37 13.76 2.15
N LYS A 60 -5.37 13.36 1.36
CA LYS A 60 -6.65 12.87 1.90
C LYS A 60 -6.48 11.58 2.70
N ILE A 61 -5.61 10.65 2.24
CA ILE A 61 -5.25 9.44 3.00
C ILE A 61 -4.58 9.84 4.32
N THR A 62 -3.61 10.77 4.30
CA THR A 62 -2.92 11.23 5.51
C THR A 62 -3.89 11.81 6.54
N ILE A 63 -4.82 12.68 6.12
CA ILE A 63 -5.85 13.27 6.99
C ILE A 63 -6.71 12.16 7.63
N LYS A 64 -7.22 11.21 6.84
CA LYS A 64 -8.03 10.10 7.34
C LYS A 64 -7.27 9.21 8.31
N SER A 65 -6.00 8.97 8.06
CA SER A 65 -5.13 8.20 8.95
C SER A 65 -4.94 8.91 10.29
N GLN A 66 -4.72 10.23 10.27
CA GLN A 66 -4.59 11.04 11.48
C GLN A 66 -5.87 11.06 12.30
N GLU A 67 -7.03 11.21 11.66
CA GLU A 67 -8.34 11.12 12.32
C GLU A 67 -8.52 9.79 13.07
N THR A 68 -8.08 8.69 12.44
CA THR A 68 -8.15 7.35 13.03
C THR A 68 -7.24 7.21 14.25
N ILE A 69 -6.01 7.72 14.16
CA ILE A 69 -5.04 7.70 15.26
C ILE A 69 -5.52 8.55 16.42
N ASN A 70 -6.07 9.72 16.15
CA ASN A 70 -6.59 10.62 17.19
C ASN A 70 -7.75 10.00 17.97
N LYS A 71 -8.45 9.02 17.38
CA LYS A 71 -9.48 8.20 18.05
C LYS A 71 -8.89 7.04 18.88
N GLY A 72 -7.57 6.95 18.99
CA GLY A 72 -6.87 5.92 19.79
C GLY A 72 -6.65 4.58 19.09
N SER A 73 -6.98 4.46 17.79
CA SER A 73 -6.77 3.23 17.02
C SER A 73 -5.48 3.28 16.20
N GLY A 74 -4.80 2.14 16.06
CA GLY A 74 -3.82 1.97 15.00
C GLY A 74 -4.51 1.89 13.63
N VAL A 75 -3.78 2.16 12.54
CA VAL A 75 -4.31 2.07 11.19
C VAL A 75 -3.39 1.30 10.26
N VAL A 76 -3.96 0.40 9.46
CA VAL A 76 -3.31 -0.25 8.31
C VAL A 76 -3.86 0.39 7.04
N ILE A 77 -2.96 0.96 6.24
CA ILE A 77 -3.29 1.65 4.99
C ILE A 77 -2.86 0.76 3.83
N ALA A 78 -3.75 0.46 2.89
CA ALA A 78 -3.40 -0.09 1.58
C ALA A 78 -3.31 1.05 0.57
N CYS A 79 -2.10 1.31 0.05
CA CYS A 79 -1.86 2.36 -0.94
C CYS A 79 -0.67 1.97 -1.83
N SER A 80 -0.72 2.29 -3.12
CA SER A 80 0.41 2.00 -4.03
C SER A 80 1.73 2.63 -3.57
N ALA A 81 1.71 3.90 -3.17
CA ALA A 81 2.83 4.65 -2.56
C ALA A 81 4.20 4.41 -3.26
N LEU A 82 4.20 4.45 -4.61
CA LEU A 82 5.28 3.93 -5.46
C LEU A 82 6.59 4.72 -5.36
N LYS A 83 6.52 6.02 -5.11
CA LYS A 83 7.70 6.88 -4.96
C LYS A 83 8.03 7.13 -3.48
N TYR A 84 9.31 7.38 -3.20
CA TYR A 84 9.76 7.75 -1.86
C TYR A 84 9.01 8.98 -1.30
N GLU A 85 8.82 10.01 -2.12
CA GLU A 85 8.10 11.23 -1.71
C GLU A 85 6.64 10.94 -1.32
N TYR A 86 5.97 9.96 -1.95
CA TYR A 86 4.61 9.57 -1.58
C TYR A 86 4.57 8.88 -0.22
N ARG A 87 5.56 7.99 0.04
CA ARG A 87 5.69 7.31 1.34
C ARG A 87 5.99 8.31 2.45
N THR A 88 6.86 9.26 2.17
CA THR A 88 7.19 10.36 3.08
C THR A 88 5.94 11.18 3.42
N LEU A 89 5.14 11.56 2.43
CA LEU A 89 3.91 12.32 2.64
C LEU A 89 2.89 11.54 3.48
N LEU A 90 2.78 10.23 3.28
CA LEU A 90 1.85 9.37 4.00
C LEU A 90 2.29 9.07 5.45
N LEU A 91 3.60 9.03 5.71
CA LEU A 91 4.15 8.55 6.96
C LEU A 91 4.78 9.62 7.85
N ASN A 92 5.03 10.85 7.31
CA ASN A 92 5.60 11.92 8.12
C ASN A 92 4.61 12.42 9.18
N ASN A 93 5.18 12.76 10.34
CA ASN A 93 4.47 13.36 11.49
C ASN A 93 3.39 12.48 12.14
N LEU A 94 3.38 11.17 11.91
CA LEU A 94 2.32 10.27 12.37
C LEU A 94 2.75 9.28 13.47
N GLY A 95 3.82 9.56 14.22
CA GLY A 95 4.28 8.72 15.35
C GLY A 95 4.89 7.38 14.91
N LYS A 96 4.63 6.28 15.64
CA LYS A 96 5.16 4.96 15.29
C LYS A 96 4.61 4.49 13.95
N LYS A 97 5.52 4.21 13.00
CA LYS A 97 5.20 3.85 11.61
C LYS A 97 5.96 2.62 11.15
N GLN A 98 5.35 1.84 10.27
CA GLN A 98 6.00 0.71 9.61
C GLN A 98 5.58 0.62 8.15
N LEU A 99 6.56 0.38 7.28
CA LEU A 99 6.36 0.13 5.86
C LEU A 99 6.37 -1.38 5.60
N VAL A 100 5.35 -1.87 4.89
CA VAL A 100 5.27 -3.25 4.38
C VAL A 100 5.23 -3.18 2.87
N TYR A 101 6.26 -3.71 2.22
CA TYR A 101 6.39 -3.72 0.77
C TYR A 101 6.07 -5.10 0.20
N LEU A 102 5.01 -5.18 -0.62
CA LEU A 102 4.67 -6.40 -1.36
C LEU A 102 5.41 -6.39 -2.69
N SER A 103 6.51 -7.16 -2.76
CA SER A 103 7.41 -7.23 -3.91
C SER A 103 7.09 -8.41 -4.80
N GLY A 104 7.16 -8.21 -6.12
CA GLY A 104 7.02 -9.26 -7.11
C GLY A 104 7.38 -8.77 -8.50
N SER A 105 7.70 -9.70 -9.40
CA SER A 105 7.98 -9.36 -10.80
C SER A 105 6.71 -8.94 -11.54
N ILE A 106 6.88 -8.22 -12.64
CA ILE A 106 5.76 -7.78 -13.48
C ILE A 106 5.00 -8.99 -14.05
N GLU A 107 5.70 -10.08 -14.39
CA GLU A 107 5.14 -11.32 -14.91
C GLU A 107 4.23 -11.98 -13.88
N ALA A 108 4.73 -12.13 -12.65
CA ALA A 108 3.97 -12.74 -11.56
C ALA A 108 2.70 -11.93 -11.22
N ILE A 109 2.76 -10.62 -11.34
CA ILE A 109 1.61 -9.75 -11.09
C ILE A 109 0.63 -9.78 -12.28
N LYS A 110 1.11 -9.81 -13.52
CA LYS A 110 0.28 -10.00 -14.72
C LYS A 110 -0.53 -11.29 -14.63
N GLU A 111 0.09 -12.41 -14.26
CA GLU A 111 -0.61 -13.69 -14.05
C GLU A 111 -1.71 -13.60 -12.97
N ARG A 112 -1.45 -12.88 -11.87
CA ARG A 112 -2.44 -12.71 -10.81
C ARG A 112 -3.63 -11.86 -11.24
N ILE A 113 -3.37 -10.80 -12.03
CA ILE A 113 -4.41 -9.90 -12.54
C ILE A 113 -5.30 -10.66 -13.52
N GLN A 114 -4.72 -11.45 -14.43
CA GLN A 114 -5.46 -12.24 -15.42
C GLN A 114 -6.43 -13.27 -14.81
N LYS A 115 -6.13 -13.75 -13.61
CA LYS A 115 -6.99 -14.68 -12.86
C LYS A 115 -8.16 -14.01 -12.12
N ARG A 116 -8.28 -12.67 -12.20
CA ARG A 116 -9.32 -11.91 -11.51
C ARG A 116 -10.38 -11.41 -12.48
N THR A 117 -11.62 -11.28 -12.02
CA THR A 117 -12.77 -10.81 -12.80
C THR A 117 -12.71 -9.32 -13.15
N HIS A 118 -11.94 -8.51 -12.41
CA HIS A 118 -11.75 -7.08 -12.68
C HIS A 118 -10.38 -6.85 -13.29
N PHE A 119 -10.41 -6.50 -14.56
CA PHE A 119 -9.21 -6.31 -15.38
C PHE A 119 -8.70 -4.86 -15.27
N MET A 120 -7.48 -4.70 -14.77
CA MET A 120 -6.76 -3.44 -14.91
C MET A 120 -5.99 -3.45 -16.23
N PRO A 121 -6.04 -2.37 -17.03
CA PRO A 121 -5.24 -2.28 -18.25
C PRO A 121 -3.75 -2.53 -17.98
N ILE A 122 -3.10 -3.38 -18.79
CA ILE A 122 -1.68 -3.75 -18.62
C ILE A 122 -0.78 -2.53 -18.69
N GLN A 123 -1.12 -1.54 -19.53
CA GLN A 123 -0.39 -0.27 -19.65
C GLN A 123 -0.31 0.49 -18.33
N LEU A 124 -1.35 0.43 -17.50
CA LEU A 124 -1.32 1.04 -16.16
C LEU A 124 -0.37 0.30 -15.22
N LEU A 125 -0.28 -1.02 -15.31
CA LEU A 125 0.68 -1.79 -14.52
C LEU A 125 2.10 -1.46 -14.92
N GLU A 126 2.41 -1.42 -16.22
CA GLU A 126 3.73 -1.06 -16.74
C GLU A 126 4.13 0.35 -16.32
N SER A 127 3.20 1.32 -16.38
CA SER A 127 3.45 2.68 -15.91
C SER A 127 3.74 2.74 -14.40
N GLN A 128 3.15 1.85 -13.60
CA GLN A 128 3.43 1.76 -12.16
C GLN A 128 4.82 1.18 -11.88
N PHE A 129 5.25 0.16 -12.63
CA PHE A 129 6.61 -0.37 -12.52
C PHE A 129 7.65 0.65 -12.96
N ALA A 130 7.37 1.46 -14.00
CA ALA A 130 8.28 2.50 -14.49
C ALA A 130 8.55 3.61 -13.45
N ILE A 131 7.61 3.88 -12.53
CA ILE A 131 7.76 4.89 -11.49
C ILE A 131 7.99 4.30 -10.10
N LEU A 132 8.01 2.97 -9.98
CA LEU A 132 8.25 2.32 -8.70
C LEU A 132 9.69 2.56 -8.25
N GLU A 133 9.83 3.20 -7.11
CA GLU A 133 11.06 3.30 -6.34
C GLU A 133 10.98 2.28 -5.19
N PRO A 134 11.64 1.12 -5.29
CA PRO A 134 11.67 0.15 -4.20
C PRO A 134 12.15 0.82 -2.90
N PRO A 135 11.54 0.53 -1.75
CA PRO A 135 11.98 1.13 -0.49
C PRO A 135 13.43 0.82 -0.20
N SER A 136 14.17 1.84 0.23
CA SER A 136 15.56 1.70 0.67
C SER A 136 15.65 1.04 2.05
N GLU A 137 16.85 0.58 2.42
CA GLU A 137 17.12 0.03 3.75
C GLU A 137 16.88 1.05 4.88
N GLU A 138 17.08 2.33 4.60
CA GLU A 138 16.84 3.42 5.55
C GLU A 138 15.35 3.55 5.92
N GLU A 139 14.45 3.17 5.02
CA GLU A 139 13.01 3.11 5.28
C GLU A 139 12.61 1.91 6.14
N LYS A 140 13.55 0.97 6.39
CA LYS A 140 13.37 -0.27 7.18
C LYS A 140 12.10 -1.04 6.79
N PRO A 141 11.90 -1.36 5.50
CA PRO A 141 10.68 -2.01 5.05
C PRO A 141 10.61 -3.47 5.51
N ILE A 142 9.42 -3.93 5.84
CA ILE A 142 9.12 -5.36 5.87
C ILE A 142 8.78 -5.77 4.45
N THR A 143 9.77 -6.28 3.71
CA THR A 143 9.55 -6.78 2.33
C THR A 143 8.98 -8.20 2.37
N ILE A 144 7.90 -8.41 1.63
CA ILE A 144 7.19 -9.67 1.47
C ILE A 144 7.13 -10.02 -0.01
N ASP A 145 7.65 -11.17 -0.38
CA ASP A 145 7.49 -11.70 -1.72
C ASP A 145 6.03 -12.12 -1.95
N ILE A 146 5.44 -11.66 -3.05
CA ILE A 146 4.05 -12.01 -3.38
C ILE A 146 3.84 -13.50 -3.64
N SER A 147 4.88 -14.28 -3.94
CA SER A 147 4.79 -15.75 -4.10
C SER A 147 4.42 -16.45 -2.79
N TYR A 148 4.61 -15.80 -1.65
CA TYR A 148 4.22 -16.36 -0.36
C TYR A 148 2.71 -16.56 -0.27
N SER A 149 2.31 -17.65 0.39
CA SER A 149 0.91 -17.80 0.78
C SER A 149 0.48 -16.65 1.69
N LEU A 150 -0.80 -16.29 1.65
CA LEU A 150 -1.33 -15.21 2.47
C LEU A 150 -1.08 -15.44 3.97
N LYS A 151 -1.22 -16.69 4.43
CA LYS A 151 -0.92 -17.09 5.82
C LYS A 151 0.56 -16.81 6.16
N LYS A 152 1.50 -17.19 5.29
CA LYS A 152 2.94 -16.95 5.46
C LYS A 152 3.23 -15.45 5.48
N SER A 153 2.64 -14.68 4.57
CA SER A 153 2.82 -13.22 4.53
C SER A 153 2.41 -12.56 5.84
N ILE A 154 1.20 -12.84 6.33
CA ILE A 154 0.69 -12.26 7.58
C ILE A 154 1.54 -12.69 8.78
N SER A 155 1.89 -13.98 8.91
CA SER A 155 2.72 -14.45 10.03
C SER A 155 4.11 -13.79 10.03
N THR A 156 4.73 -13.65 8.86
CA THR A 156 6.04 -12.98 8.72
C THR A 156 5.96 -11.51 9.10
N ILE A 157 4.93 -10.79 8.64
CA ILE A 157 4.75 -9.36 8.99
C ILE A 157 4.59 -9.21 10.50
N VAL A 158 3.69 -9.98 11.12
CA VAL A 158 3.43 -9.89 12.57
C VAL A 158 4.68 -10.24 13.39
N MET A 159 5.40 -11.29 13.03
CA MET A 159 6.66 -11.65 13.69
C MET A 159 7.68 -10.50 13.64
N LYS A 160 7.88 -9.90 12.46
CA LYS A 160 8.82 -8.78 12.32
C LYS A 160 8.36 -7.52 13.07
N LEU A 161 7.05 -7.24 13.11
CA LEU A 161 6.49 -6.13 13.91
C LEU A 161 6.76 -6.33 15.39
N ASN A 162 6.57 -7.53 15.93
CA ASN A 162 6.83 -7.83 17.33
C ASN A 162 8.31 -7.65 17.69
N ASN A 163 9.23 -8.11 16.82
CA ASN A 163 10.67 -7.94 17.02
C ASN A 163 11.12 -6.47 17.03
N LEU A 164 10.44 -5.60 16.26
CA LEU A 164 10.72 -4.16 16.21
C LEU A 164 10.21 -3.40 17.46
N HIS A 165 9.33 -4.02 18.25
CA HIS A 165 8.70 -3.39 19.42
C HIS A 165 9.11 -4.05 20.74
N SER A 166 10.03 -5.02 20.72
CA SER A 166 10.56 -5.71 21.91
C SER A 166 11.77 -4.99 22.54
N PHE A 167 11.97 -3.68 22.23
CA PHE A 167 13.01 -2.84 22.81
C PHE A 167 12.41 -1.55 23.36
#